data_c3e01292a2c66149a14b704655ce66c7
#
_entry.id   c3e01292a2c66149a14b704655ce66c7
#
_cell.length_a   1.000
_cell.length_b   1.000
_cell.length_c   1.000
_cell.angle_alpha   90.00
_cell.angle_beta   90.00
_cell.angle_gamma   90.00
#
_symmetry.space_group_name_H-M   'P 1'
#
loop_
_entity.id
_entity.type
_entity.pdbx_description
1 polymer ?
#
loop_
_entity_poly.entity_id
_entity_poly.type
_entity_poly.pdbx_seq_one_letter_code
_entity_poly.pdbx_strand_id
1 'polypeptide(L)'
;AVGLRARAAAVLATTAVLSLVLWPCAAAWPADESTMHVVPVIMLSAGGVLIALGLHAVLMMLETRVDSAQAHLEASLARVANQTPRPQLHDALTGLPNRLHLREALEAAILSSTRRGRPFALFYLDLDNFGQINDQYGRNAGDRVLQIIAERLRQAIRGEDTVARLGGDEFGILVEGLALPESAATIGDKLLFRLRESVEVEGRRLRATASIGVVVHPHNGATADTLLEHADTAMFDCKQSTGNAYRFFEPRLNTTAHRVLQIQRALSHAALNGQLSVYYQPKYDARTQAMAGAEALLRWNHPELGPVSPAEFIPLAERTGTIVELGDWVVEEVCRQIMHWDAIGMAPQRIAVNLSPRQFQQPDLVQRLSQILHRYQVAAHRLMFEITETAAMRDASQSIAVIRQIQSLGFEVAIDDFGTGYSSLSYLQRFRAQQIKIDRAFVSALDDNPPEAAAIIRAICAMAHSLDMTVVAEGVETEAQMQALVNLQCDQVQGYLLARPMPAKDFQGLLGVEYA
;
A
#
# COMPACT_ATOMS: atom_id res chain seq x y z
N ALA A 1 -2.02 56.49 -28.93
CA ALA A 1 -1.85 56.51 -30.42
C ALA A 1 -2.06 57.91 -31.03
N VAL A 2 -3.02 58.69 -30.54
CA VAL A 2 -3.30 60.06 -31.09
C VAL A 2 -2.17 61.03 -30.74
N GLY A 3 -1.64 61.01 -29.51
CA GLY A 3 -0.57 61.89 -29.07
C GLY A 3 0.78 61.67 -29.77
N LEU A 4 1.04 60.44 -30.21
CA LEU A 4 2.31 60.09 -30.87
C LEU A 4 2.34 60.52 -32.33
N ARG A 5 1.19 60.39 -33.04
CA ARG A 5 1.04 60.91 -34.40
C ARG A 5 1.18 62.43 -34.45
N ALA A 6 0.67 63.11 -33.42
CA ALA A 6 0.82 64.54 -33.28
C ALA A 6 2.28 64.98 -33.01
N ARG A 7 3.03 64.23 -32.19
CA ARG A 7 4.45 64.52 -31.90
C ARG A 7 5.35 64.19 -33.11
N ALA A 8 5.14 63.08 -33.82
CA ALA A 8 5.85 62.73 -35.01
C ALA A 8 5.55 63.74 -36.14
N ALA A 9 4.31 64.16 -36.31
CA ALA A 9 3.94 65.20 -37.24
C ALA A 9 4.59 66.58 -36.88
N ALA A 10 4.70 66.90 -35.60
CA ALA A 10 5.37 68.15 -35.13
C ALA A 10 6.89 68.10 -35.40
N VAL A 11 7.57 66.96 -35.22
CA VAL A 11 9.00 66.78 -35.53
C VAL A 11 9.20 66.93 -37.02
N LEU A 12 8.37 66.29 -37.84
CA LEU A 12 8.48 66.37 -39.31
C LEU A 12 8.18 67.78 -39.81
N ALA A 13 7.21 68.44 -39.20
CA ALA A 13 6.88 69.86 -39.51
C ALA A 13 8.00 70.84 -39.12
N THR A 14 8.65 70.64 -37.95
CA THR A 14 9.79 71.43 -37.52
C THR A 14 11.02 71.23 -38.39
N THR A 15 11.29 70.00 -38.81
CA THR A 15 12.39 69.66 -39.74
C THR A 15 12.15 70.28 -41.13
N ALA A 16 10.93 70.23 -41.64
CA ALA A 16 10.54 70.82 -42.91
C ALA A 16 10.64 72.40 -42.86
N VAL A 17 10.21 72.99 -41.76
CA VAL A 17 10.31 74.44 -41.55
C VAL A 17 11.77 74.88 -41.44
N LEU A 18 12.60 74.20 -40.69
CA LEU A 18 14.05 74.46 -40.61
C LEU A 18 14.74 74.34 -41.99
N SER A 19 14.39 73.30 -42.78
CA SER A 19 14.91 73.16 -44.14
C SER A 19 14.45 74.32 -45.06
N LEU A 20 13.23 74.71 -44.97
CA LEU A 20 12.66 75.85 -45.77
C LEU A 20 13.23 77.22 -45.38
N VAL A 21 13.62 77.38 -44.13
CA VAL A 21 14.20 78.68 -43.64
C VAL A 21 15.72 78.69 -43.91
N LEU A 22 16.42 77.63 -43.74
CA LEU A 22 17.88 77.57 -43.93
C LEU A 22 18.28 77.61 -45.38
N TRP A 23 17.47 77.04 -46.31
CA TRP A 23 17.77 77.00 -47.74
C TRP A 23 17.80 78.39 -48.40
N PRO A 24 16.83 79.31 -48.19
CA PRO A 24 16.89 80.70 -48.75
C PRO A 24 17.99 81.54 -48.13
N CYS A 25 18.29 81.38 -46.85
CA CYS A 25 19.39 82.10 -46.20
C CYS A 25 20.76 81.72 -46.76
N ALA A 26 20.95 80.48 -47.11
CA ALA A 26 22.19 80.04 -47.75
C ALA A 26 22.34 80.49 -49.19
N ALA A 27 21.23 80.71 -49.90
CA ALA A 27 21.21 81.21 -51.28
C ALA A 27 21.36 82.79 -51.40
N ALA A 28 21.17 83.52 -50.32
CA ALA A 28 21.23 84.97 -50.26
C ALA A 28 22.58 85.54 -49.74
N TRP A 29 23.54 84.68 -49.44
CA TRP A 29 24.85 85.10 -48.92
C TRP A 29 25.76 85.57 -50.04
N PRO A 30 26.44 86.76 -49.91
CA PRO A 30 27.36 87.22 -50.95
C PRO A 30 28.57 86.33 -51.05
N ALA A 31 28.91 85.92 -52.26
CA ALA A 31 30.03 85.08 -52.58
C ALA A 31 31.37 85.83 -52.39
N ASP A 32 31.95 85.75 -51.18
CA ASP A 32 33.32 86.19 -50.90
C ASP A 32 34.20 84.94 -50.72
N GLU A 33 35.45 84.94 -51.19
CA GLU A 33 36.37 83.82 -51.20
C GLU A 33 36.57 83.21 -49.79
N SER A 34 36.44 83.95 -48.74
CA SER A 34 36.59 83.52 -47.36
C SER A 34 35.41 82.66 -46.82
N THR A 35 34.24 82.68 -47.47
CA THR A 35 33.01 82.01 -47.03
C THR A 35 32.79 80.67 -47.78
N MET A 36 33.60 80.43 -48.84
CA MET A 36 33.41 79.23 -49.71
C MET A 36 33.63 77.86 -49.02
N HIS A 37 34.33 77.86 -47.87
CA HIS A 37 34.56 76.62 -47.09
C HIS A 37 33.59 76.47 -45.91
N VAL A 38 32.93 77.54 -45.45
CA VAL A 38 32.08 77.53 -44.27
C VAL A 38 30.67 77.02 -44.59
N VAL A 39 30.12 77.42 -45.74
CA VAL A 39 28.76 77.05 -46.18
C VAL A 39 28.57 75.52 -46.35
N PRO A 40 29.48 74.79 -46.97
CA PRO A 40 29.37 73.34 -47.07
C PRO A 40 29.44 72.65 -45.71
N VAL A 41 30.26 73.16 -44.79
CA VAL A 41 30.39 72.60 -43.44
C VAL A 41 29.09 72.80 -42.62
N ILE A 42 28.45 73.93 -42.73
CA ILE A 42 27.16 74.19 -42.07
C ILE A 42 26.05 73.34 -42.68
N MET A 43 26.03 73.15 -44.00
CA MET A 43 25.05 72.31 -44.67
C MET A 43 25.24 70.82 -44.36
N LEU A 44 26.46 70.37 -44.26
CA LEU A 44 26.79 68.95 -43.87
C LEU A 44 26.42 68.73 -42.39
N SER A 45 26.69 69.69 -41.51
CA SER A 45 26.30 69.59 -40.09
C SER A 45 24.78 69.65 -39.87
N ALA A 46 24.08 70.52 -40.60
CA ALA A 46 22.61 70.58 -40.55
C ALA A 46 21.97 69.27 -41.13
N GLY A 47 22.50 68.76 -42.21
CA GLY A 47 22.08 67.46 -42.78
C GLY A 47 22.31 66.29 -41.83
N GLY A 48 23.44 66.27 -41.13
CA GLY A 48 23.76 65.26 -40.11
C GLY A 48 22.78 65.32 -38.92
N VAL A 49 22.45 66.48 -38.45
CA VAL A 49 21.44 66.70 -37.35
C VAL A 49 20.05 66.21 -37.79
N LEU A 50 19.64 66.49 -39.03
CA LEU A 50 18.33 66.06 -39.55
C LEU A 50 18.25 64.54 -39.71
N ILE A 51 19.31 63.92 -40.15
CA ILE A 51 19.39 62.45 -40.24
C ILE A 51 19.36 61.82 -38.83
N ALA A 52 20.08 62.39 -37.86
CA ALA A 52 20.10 61.91 -36.49
C ALA A 52 18.73 62.04 -35.83
N LEU A 53 18.02 63.16 -36.04
CA LEU A 53 16.64 63.36 -35.54
C LEU A 53 15.64 62.42 -36.21
N GLY A 54 15.81 62.15 -37.53
CA GLY A 54 14.98 61.17 -38.24
C GLY A 54 15.20 59.75 -37.73
N LEU A 55 16.46 59.36 -37.50
CA LEU A 55 16.83 58.08 -36.98
C LEU A 55 16.28 57.86 -35.53
N HIS A 56 16.39 58.94 -34.71
CA HIS A 56 15.84 58.91 -33.35
C HIS A 56 14.32 58.78 -33.36
N ALA A 57 13.61 59.47 -34.24
CA ALA A 57 12.17 59.34 -34.39
C ALA A 57 11.74 57.93 -34.82
N VAL A 58 12.51 57.28 -35.73
CA VAL A 58 12.28 55.90 -36.16
C VAL A 58 12.52 54.92 -34.98
N LEU A 59 13.61 55.11 -34.22
CA LEU A 59 13.90 54.29 -33.04
C LEU A 59 12.80 54.40 -32.01
N MET A 60 12.35 55.59 -31.68
CA MET A 60 11.24 55.84 -30.77
C MET A 60 9.94 55.18 -31.27
N MET A 61 9.67 55.16 -32.58
CA MET A 61 8.51 54.46 -33.15
C MET A 61 8.65 52.94 -33.07
N LEU A 62 9.85 52.42 -33.24
CA LEU A 62 10.13 51.00 -33.11
C LEU A 62 9.99 50.54 -31.65
N GLU A 63 10.56 51.26 -30.68
CA GLU A 63 10.40 50.99 -29.24
C GLU A 63 8.93 50.98 -28.82
N THR A 64 8.15 51.97 -29.22
CA THR A 64 6.72 52.00 -28.90
C THR A 64 5.91 50.90 -29.59
N ARG A 65 6.33 50.41 -30.76
CA ARG A 65 5.71 49.25 -31.39
C ARG A 65 6.08 47.93 -30.71
N VAL A 66 7.31 47.79 -30.24
CA VAL A 66 7.76 46.64 -29.46
C VAL A 66 7.00 46.59 -28.12
N ASP A 67 6.93 47.69 -27.39
CA ASP A 67 6.20 47.77 -26.12
C ASP A 67 4.70 47.49 -26.28
N SER A 68 4.08 48.00 -27.36
CA SER A 68 2.66 47.71 -27.65
C SER A 68 2.43 46.26 -28.04
N ALA A 69 3.34 45.65 -28.80
CA ALA A 69 3.26 44.22 -29.16
C ALA A 69 3.45 43.33 -27.93
N GLN A 70 4.38 43.70 -27.04
CA GLN A 70 4.63 42.99 -25.80
C GLN A 70 3.43 43.08 -24.85
N ALA A 71 2.84 44.28 -24.69
CA ALA A 71 1.62 44.45 -23.91
C ALA A 71 0.41 43.68 -24.49
N HIS A 72 0.29 43.61 -25.84
CA HIS A 72 -0.73 42.80 -26.49
C HIS A 72 -0.51 41.31 -26.30
N LEU A 73 0.73 40.83 -26.33
CA LEU A 73 1.08 39.44 -26.09
C LEU A 73 0.78 39.07 -24.62
N GLU A 74 1.19 39.89 -23.67
CA GLU A 74 0.89 39.70 -22.24
C GLU A 74 -0.61 39.69 -21.96
N ALA A 75 -1.36 40.63 -22.55
CA ALA A 75 -2.83 40.65 -22.43
C ALA A 75 -3.51 39.44 -23.08
N SER A 76 -2.96 38.92 -24.16
CA SER A 76 -3.45 37.69 -24.83
C SER A 76 -3.14 36.46 -24.02
N LEU A 77 -1.94 36.35 -23.46
CA LEU A 77 -1.53 35.28 -22.54
C LEU A 77 -2.39 35.30 -21.26
N ALA A 78 -2.65 36.46 -20.70
CA ALA A 78 -3.53 36.64 -19.54
C ALA A 78 -4.98 36.25 -19.85
N ARG A 79 -5.48 36.50 -21.07
CA ARG A 79 -6.83 36.05 -21.51
C ARG A 79 -6.91 34.54 -21.70
N VAL A 80 -5.91 33.92 -22.30
CA VAL A 80 -5.84 32.48 -22.46
C VAL A 80 -5.72 31.80 -21.10
N ALA A 81 -4.90 32.31 -20.19
CA ALA A 81 -4.77 31.82 -18.82
C ALA A 81 -6.07 31.95 -17.99
N ASN A 82 -6.92 32.94 -18.29
CA ASN A 82 -8.21 33.10 -17.62
C ASN A 82 -9.39 32.41 -18.29
N GLN A 83 -9.23 31.89 -19.52
CA GLN A 83 -10.28 31.16 -20.28
C GLN A 83 -10.14 29.62 -20.21
N THR A 84 -8.98 29.08 -19.85
CA THR A 84 -8.87 27.69 -19.44
C THR A 84 -9.42 27.55 -18.03
N PRO A 85 -10.40 26.66 -17.76
CA PRO A 85 -10.77 26.34 -16.39
C PRO A 85 -9.48 25.84 -15.74
N ARG A 86 -8.94 26.58 -14.78
CA ARG A 86 -7.80 26.12 -13.97
C ARG A 86 -8.25 24.81 -13.36
N PRO A 87 -7.61 23.66 -13.63
CA PRO A 87 -7.92 22.45 -12.92
C PRO A 87 -7.84 22.78 -11.43
N GLN A 88 -8.87 22.41 -10.65
CA GLN A 88 -8.85 22.62 -9.22
C GLN A 88 -7.61 21.87 -8.70
N LEU A 89 -6.59 22.62 -8.25
CA LEU A 89 -5.31 22.08 -7.80
C LEU A 89 -5.34 21.68 -6.32
N HIS A 90 -6.52 21.79 -5.66
CA HIS A 90 -6.70 21.49 -4.25
C HIS A 90 -7.83 20.48 -4.03
N ASP A 91 -7.68 19.67 -2.97
CA ASP A 91 -8.70 18.77 -2.47
C ASP A 91 -9.79 19.54 -1.71
N ALA A 92 -11.05 19.34 -2.05
CA ALA A 92 -12.17 20.10 -1.49
C ALA A 92 -12.43 19.82 0.00
N LEU A 93 -12.06 18.63 0.52
CA LEU A 93 -12.29 18.24 1.90
C LEU A 93 -11.24 18.79 2.85
N THR A 94 -9.97 18.68 2.47
CA THR A 94 -8.82 19.01 3.34
C THR A 94 -8.20 20.39 3.03
N GLY A 95 -8.50 20.96 1.85
CA GLY A 95 -7.88 22.19 1.36
C GLY A 95 -6.41 22.02 0.95
N LEU A 96 -5.84 20.84 1.06
CA LEU A 96 -4.48 20.54 0.61
C LEU A 96 -4.38 20.55 -0.92
N PRO A 97 -3.20 20.77 -1.50
CA PRO A 97 -2.90 20.37 -2.87
C PRO A 97 -3.40 18.97 -3.20
N ASN A 98 -3.84 18.77 -4.44
CA ASN A 98 -4.29 17.44 -4.89
C ASN A 98 -3.17 16.70 -5.65
N ARG A 99 -3.49 15.51 -6.15
CA ARG A 99 -2.56 14.65 -6.93
C ARG A 99 -1.92 15.38 -8.13
N LEU A 100 -2.69 16.21 -8.82
CA LEU A 100 -2.18 16.95 -9.98
C LEU A 100 -1.13 17.99 -9.56
N HIS A 101 -1.41 18.76 -8.51
CA HIS A 101 -0.45 19.72 -7.99
C HIS A 101 0.83 19.07 -7.48
N LEU A 102 0.71 17.92 -6.76
CA LEU A 102 1.91 17.19 -6.31
C LEU A 102 2.77 16.73 -7.49
N ARG A 103 2.15 16.27 -8.57
CA ARG A 103 2.87 15.86 -9.78
C ARG A 103 3.62 17.03 -10.41
N GLU A 104 2.98 18.20 -10.56
CA GLU A 104 3.63 19.42 -11.06
C GLU A 104 4.80 19.83 -10.15
N ALA A 105 4.62 19.78 -8.83
CA ALA A 105 5.68 20.07 -7.86
C ALA A 105 6.86 19.07 -7.98
N LEU A 106 6.58 17.78 -8.16
CA LEU A 106 7.61 16.76 -8.39
C LEU A 106 8.41 17.00 -9.68
N GLU A 107 7.75 17.36 -10.78
CA GLU A 107 8.42 17.70 -12.05
C GLU A 107 9.35 18.91 -11.88
N ALA A 108 8.88 19.94 -11.15
CA ALA A 108 9.72 21.11 -10.83
C ALA A 108 10.90 20.74 -9.90
N ALA A 109 10.68 19.91 -8.89
CA ALA A 109 11.72 19.45 -7.97
C ALA A 109 12.78 18.60 -8.68
N ILE A 110 12.41 17.72 -9.63
CA ILE A 110 13.34 16.97 -10.47
C ILE A 110 14.26 17.91 -11.24
N LEU A 111 13.70 18.93 -11.91
CA LEU A 111 14.47 19.92 -12.65
C LEU A 111 15.39 20.76 -11.74
N SER A 112 14.93 21.10 -10.54
CA SER A 112 15.70 21.83 -9.54
C SER A 112 16.84 20.97 -8.98
N SER A 113 16.55 19.73 -8.61
CA SER A 113 17.53 18.74 -8.09
C SER A 113 18.65 18.48 -9.10
N THR A 114 18.30 18.28 -10.37
CA THR A 114 19.28 18.06 -11.45
C THR A 114 20.22 19.27 -11.63
N ARG A 115 19.71 20.50 -11.49
CA ARG A 115 20.51 21.74 -11.63
C ARG A 115 21.38 22.04 -10.42
N ARG A 116 20.87 21.79 -9.21
CA ARG A 116 21.51 22.19 -7.94
C ARG A 116 22.27 21.06 -7.27
N GLY A 117 22.13 19.82 -7.74
CA GLY A 117 22.75 18.62 -7.15
C GLY A 117 22.26 18.30 -5.74
N ARG A 118 21.07 18.82 -5.34
CA ARG A 118 20.50 18.55 -4.01
C ARG A 118 19.38 17.52 -4.13
N PRO A 119 19.43 16.43 -3.35
CA PRO A 119 18.38 15.42 -3.34
C PRO A 119 17.09 15.97 -2.71
N PHE A 120 15.97 15.33 -3.05
CA PHE A 120 14.68 15.51 -2.40
C PHE A 120 14.06 14.15 -2.07
N ALA A 121 13.10 14.10 -1.16
CA ALA A 121 12.34 12.90 -0.85
C ALA A 121 10.86 13.10 -1.14
N LEU A 122 10.22 12.02 -1.63
CA LEU A 122 8.78 11.87 -1.70
C LEU A 122 8.34 10.80 -0.69
N PHE A 123 7.37 11.15 0.15
CA PHE A 123 6.69 10.25 1.06
C PHE A 123 5.28 9.99 0.54
N TYR A 124 4.93 8.74 0.33
CA TYR A 124 3.57 8.31 -0.01
C TYR A 124 2.96 7.65 1.24
N LEU A 125 1.85 8.16 1.71
CA LEU A 125 1.26 7.79 2.99
C LEU A 125 -0.18 7.30 2.78
N ASP A 126 -0.54 6.23 3.48
CA ASP A 126 -1.88 5.68 3.57
C ASP A 126 -2.25 5.47 5.05
N LEU A 127 -3.49 5.80 5.44
CA LEU A 127 -3.95 5.58 6.80
C LEU A 127 -4.35 4.12 7.02
N ASP A 128 -3.74 3.49 8.02
CA ASP A 128 -4.02 2.09 8.34
C ASP A 128 -5.47 1.93 8.84
N ASN A 129 -6.18 0.95 8.25
CA ASN A 129 -7.55 0.59 8.66
C ASN A 129 -8.58 1.74 8.61
N PHE A 130 -8.37 2.76 7.78
CA PHE A 130 -9.28 3.91 7.68
C PHE A 130 -10.73 3.48 7.33
N GLY A 131 -10.90 2.44 6.51
CA GLY A 131 -12.22 1.85 6.24
C GLY A 131 -12.98 1.45 7.50
N GLN A 132 -12.30 0.88 8.50
CA GLN A 132 -12.94 0.51 9.78
C GLN A 132 -13.44 1.74 10.57
N ILE A 133 -12.73 2.88 10.46
CA ILE A 133 -13.18 4.13 11.07
C ILE A 133 -14.49 4.58 10.40
N ASN A 134 -14.58 4.52 9.08
CA ASN A 134 -15.81 4.86 8.35
C ASN A 134 -16.95 3.90 8.67
N ASP A 135 -16.68 2.60 8.75
CA ASP A 135 -17.70 1.57 9.03
C ASP A 135 -18.23 1.68 10.45
N GLN A 136 -17.37 1.99 11.42
CA GLN A 136 -17.73 2.02 12.84
C GLN A 136 -18.32 3.38 13.29
N TYR A 137 -17.84 4.50 12.71
CA TYR A 137 -18.17 5.85 13.19
C TYR A 137 -18.85 6.72 12.12
N GLY A 138 -19.04 6.19 10.92
CA GLY A 138 -19.66 6.90 9.80
C GLY A 138 -18.67 7.78 9.01
N ARG A 139 -19.05 8.09 7.78
CA ARG A 139 -18.22 8.87 6.84
C ARG A 139 -17.86 10.27 7.34
N ASN A 140 -18.79 10.94 8.05
CA ASN A 140 -18.52 12.27 8.61
C ASN A 140 -17.37 12.25 9.63
N ALA A 141 -17.29 11.19 10.45
CA ALA A 141 -16.17 11.00 11.38
C ALA A 141 -14.85 10.75 10.62
N GLY A 142 -14.88 9.93 9.58
CA GLY A 142 -13.74 9.73 8.70
C GLY A 142 -13.26 11.02 8.03
N ASP A 143 -14.17 11.83 7.49
CA ASP A 143 -13.85 13.14 6.89
C ASP A 143 -13.17 14.07 7.90
N ARG A 144 -13.65 14.05 9.15
CA ARG A 144 -13.03 14.85 10.22
C ARG A 144 -11.63 14.34 10.58
N VAL A 145 -11.43 13.03 10.60
CA VAL A 145 -10.09 12.42 10.78
C VAL A 145 -9.16 12.89 9.67
N LEU A 146 -9.57 12.82 8.40
CA LEU A 146 -8.77 13.27 7.26
C LEU A 146 -8.36 14.74 7.36
N GLN A 147 -9.29 15.62 7.78
CA GLN A 147 -8.99 17.04 8.00
C GLN A 147 -7.94 17.28 9.09
N ILE A 148 -8.05 16.54 10.22
CA ILE A 148 -7.08 16.66 11.32
C ILE A 148 -5.72 16.12 10.91
N ILE A 149 -5.67 14.98 10.21
CA ILE A 149 -4.43 14.41 9.69
C ILE A 149 -3.77 15.37 8.70
N ALA A 150 -4.53 15.95 7.77
CA ALA A 150 -4.03 16.94 6.82
C ALA A 150 -3.35 18.12 7.52
N GLU A 151 -3.96 18.67 8.56
CA GLU A 151 -3.40 19.76 9.34
C GLU A 151 -2.13 19.34 10.10
N ARG A 152 -2.09 18.14 10.69
CA ARG A 152 -0.89 17.60 11.35
C ARG A 152 0.28 17.43 10.40
N LEU A 153 0.01 16.88 9.21
CA LEU A 153 1.03 16.73 8.17
C LEU A 153 1.59 18.08 7.74
N ARG A 154 0.72 19.09 7.54
CA ARG A 154 1.15 20.44 7.20
C ARG A 154 2.02 21.08 8.28
N GLN A 155 1.70 20.87 9.56
CA GLN A 155 2.49 21.37 10.70
C GLN A 155 3.79 20.59 10.92
N ALA A 156 3.89 19.37 10.42
CA ALA A 156 5.07 18.53 10.58
C ALA A 156 6.22 18.91 9.63
N ILE A 157 5.95 19.60 8.52
CA ILE A 157 6.92 19.96 7.49
C ILE A 157 7.13 21.48 7.43
N ARG A 158 8.08 21.93 6.59
CA ARG A 158 8.37 23.35 6.38
C ARG A 158 7.38 23.97 5.40
N GLY A 159 7.25 25.29 5.41
CA GLY A 159 6.34 26.02 4.49
C GLY A 159 6.73 25.91 3.01
N GLU A 160 7.98 25.57 2.71
CA GLU A 160 8.51 25.32 1.37
C GLU A 160 8.25 23.91 0.85
N ASP A 161 7.94 22.95 1.75
CA ASP A 161 7.62 21.59 1.40
C ASP A 161 6.14 21.47 0.97
N THR A 162 5.81 20.46 0.17
CA THR A 162 4.45 20.27 -0.33
C THR A 162 3.78 19.08 0.34
N VAL A 163 2.60 19.28 0.93
CA VAL A 163 1.67 18.19 1.35
C VAL A 163 0.49 18.20 0.40
N ALA A 164 0.12 17.02 -0.09
CA ALA A 164 -1.02 16.83 -0.98
C ALA A 164 -1.90 15.67 -0.51
N ARG A 165 -3.21 15.72 -0.79
CA ARG A 165 -4.09 14.56 -0.69
C ARG A 165 -4.28 13.94 -2.07
N LEU A 166 -4.00 12.63 -2.19
CA LEU A 166 -3.99 11.92 -3.46
C LEU A 166 -5.35 11.30 -3.81
N GLY A 167 -6.16 11.05 -2.79
CA GLY A 167 -7.51 10.47 -2.87
C GLY A 167 -7.78 9.57 -1.67
N GLY A 168 -9.02 9.35 -1.31
CA GLY A 168 -9.37 8.48 -0.18
C GLY A 168 -8.63 8.88 1.11
N ASP A 169 -7.84 7.97 1.64
CA ASP A 169 -6.97 8.08 2.82
C ASP A 169 -5.47 8.22 2.48
N GLU A 170 -5.15 8.51 1.21
CA GLU A 170 -3.79 8.64 0.72
C GLU A 170 -3.30 10.10 0.70
N PHE A 171 -2.06 10.32 1.14
CA PHE A 171 -1.38 11.61 1.12
C PHE A 171 0.02 11.48 0.50
N GLY A 172 0.47 12.55 -0.15
CA GLY A 172 1.82 12.68 -0.68
C GLY A 172 2.54 13.87 -0.06
N ILE A 173 3.81 13.71 0.29
CA ILE A 173 4.61 14.78 0.89
C ILE A 173 5.92 14.88 0.13
N LEU A 174 6.20 16.04 -0.45
CA LEU A 174 7.46 16.35 -1.13
C LEU A 174 8.30 17.25 -0.24
N VAL A 175 9.51 16.78 0.09
CA VAL A 175 10.48 17.53 0.89
C VAL A 175 11.72 17.80 0.06
N GLU A 176 11.97 19.06 -0.24
CA GLU A 176 13.06 19.49 -1.09
C GLU A 176 14.33 19.85 -0.29
N GLY A 177 15.48 19.88 -0.99
CA GLY A 177 16.73 20.40 -0.46
C GLY A 177 17.29 19.62 0.71
N LEU A 178 17.17 18.29 0.71
CA LEU A 178 17.79 17.43 1.69
C LEU A 178 19.32 17.64 1.70
N ALA A 179 19.90 17.70 2.89
CA ALA A 179 21.35 17.76 3.05
C ALA A 179 22.03 16.44 2.63
N LEU A 180 21.42 15.33 3.04
CA LEU A 180 21.82 13.96 2.72
C LEU A 180 20.54 13.12 2.50
N PRO A 181 20.59 12.05 1.68
CA PRO A 181 19.47 11.12 1.48
C PRO A 181 18.93 10.56 2.78
N GLU A 182 19.80 10.26 3.75
CA GLU A 182 19.47 9.70 5.06
C GLU A 182 18.63 10.65 5.92
N SER A 183 18.65 11.95 5.61
CA SER A 183 17.80 12.95 6.31
C SER A 183 16.31 12.68 6.15
N ALA A 184 15.91 11.93 5.10
CA ALA A 184 14.53 11.52 4.90
C ALA A 184 14.03 10.59 6.03
N ALA A 185 14.90 9.79 6.65
CA ALA A 185 14.53 8.93 7.79
C ALA A 185 14.04 9.76 8.99
N THR A 186 14.77 10.84 9.33
CA THR A 186 14.38 11.74 10.42
C THR A 186 13.01 12.40 10.17
N ILE A 187 12.70 12.69 8.90
CA ILE A 187 11.39 13.25 8.52
C ILE A 187 10.31 12.18 8.67
N GLY A 188 10.58 10.95 8.22
CA GLY A 188 9.68 9.80 8.39
C GLY A 188 9.32 9.56 9.85
N ASP A 189 10.31 9.55 10.76
CA ASP A 189 10.10 9.44 12.21
C ASP A 189 9.22 10.57 12.75
N LYS A 190 9.48 11.81 12.34
CA LYS A 190 8.70 12.99 12.73
C LYS A 190 7.25 12.90 12.27
N LEU A 191 7.01 12.47 11.03
CA LEU A 191 5.67 12.27 10.48
C LEU A 191 4.90 11.22 11.29
N LEU A 192 5.50 10.04 11.52
CA LEU A 192 4.88 8.98 12.32
C LEU A 192 4.60 9.42 13.75
N PHE A 193 5.51 10.16 14.38
CA PHE A 193 5.30 10.67 15.73
C PHE A 193 4.05 11.57 15.80
N ARG A 194 3.87 12.48 14.83
CA ARG A 194 2.71 13.38 14.76
C ARG A 194 1.40 12.65 14.46
N LEU A 195 1.46 11.59 13.67
CA LEU A 195 0.28 10.82 13.30
C LEU A 195 -0.22 9.92 14.44
N ARG A 196 0.66 9.47 15.34
CA ARG A 196 0.29 8.63 16.51
C ARG A 196 -0.53 9.36 17.56
N GLU A 197 -0.57 10.68 17.56
CA GLU A 197 -1.41 11.44 18.49
C GLU A 197 -2.89 11.08 18.28
N SER A 198 -3.63 10.91 19.39
CA SER A 198 -5.06 10.59 19.31
C SER A 198 -5.84 11.72 18.61
N VAL A 199 -6.80 11.35 17.77
CA VAL A 199 -7.72 12.26 17.08
C VAL A 199 -9.01 12.29 17.85
N GLU A 200 -9.45 13.48 18.27
CA GLU A 200 -10.73 13.64 18.96
C GLU A 200 -11.83 14.00 17.94
N VAL A 201 -12.82 13.11 17.81
CA VAL A 201 -13.95 13.28 16.90
C VAL A 201 -15.22 12.97 17.69
N GLU A 202 -16.15 13.92 17.75
CA GLU A 202 -17.44 13.79 18.43
C GLU A 202 -17.33 13.31 19.90
N GLY A 203 -16.31 13.82 20.65
CA GLY A 203 -16.06 13.47 22.05
C GLY A 203 -15.41 12.09 22.24
N ARG A 204 -14.98 11.43 21.18
CA ARG A 204 -14.27 10.13 21.22
C ARG A 204 -12.82 10.29 20.80
N ARG A 205 -11.94 9.51 21.43
CA ARG A 205 -10.52 9.47 21.07
C ARG A 205 -10.26 8.30 20.14
N LEU A 206 -9.97 8.61 18.88
CA LEU A 206 -9.58 7.64 17.85
C LEU A 206 -8.05 7.63 17.70
N ARG A 207 -7.49 6.50 17.33
CA ARG A 207 -6.08 6.38 16.92
C ARG A 207 -6.06 6.07 15.43
N ALA A 208 -5.46 6.96 14.66
CA ALA A 208 -5.12 6.70 13.26
C ALA A 208 -3.61 6.44 13.19
N THR A 209 -3.22 5.34 12.59
CA THR A 209 -1.83 5.04 12.24
C THR A 209 -1.67 5.11 10.73
N ALA A 210 -0.44 5.15 10.24
CA ALA A 210 -0.17 5.27 8.82
C ALA A 210 1.01 4.44 8.39
N SER A 211 0.94 3.90 7.19
CA SER A 211 2.05 3.27 6.48
C SER A 211 2.62 4.24 5.47
N ILE A 212 3.94 4.40 5.43
CA ILE A 212 4.61 5.41 4.60
C ILE A 212 5.67 4.74 3.72
N GLY A 213 5.58 4.95 2.40
CA GLY A 213 6.64 4.64 1.46
C GLY A 213 7.51 5.87 1.19
N VAL A 214 8.82 5.67 1.13
CA VAL A 214 9.80 6.75 0.97
C VAL A 214 10.68 6.48 -0.23
N VAL A 215 10.78 7.45 -1.12
CA VAL A 215 11.72 7.46 -2.24
C VAL A 215 12.59 8.71 -2.20
N VAL A 216 13.83 8.58 -2.67
CA VAL A 216 14.78 9.69 -2.74
C VAL A 216 15.28 9.85 -4.17
N HIS A 217 15.08 11.04 -4.74
CA HIS A 217 15.65 11.41 -6.04
C HIS A 217 17.11 11.84 -5.89
N PRO A 218 18.02 11.41 -6.78
CA PRO A 218 17.77 10.68 -8.03
C PRO A 218 17.79 9.14 -7.91
N HIS A 219 18.07 8.57 -6.75
CA HIS A 219 18.35 7.13 -6.57
C HIS A 219 17.16 6.23 -6.93
N ASN A 220 15.93 6.66 -6.62
CA ASN A 220 14.74 5.84 -6.77
C ASN A 220 13.86 6.20 -7.98
N GLY A 221 14.34 7.03 -8.91
CA GLY A 221 13.59 7.35 -10.12
C GLY A 221 13.97 8.68 -10.74
N ALA A 222 13.78 8.81 -12.06
CA ALA A 222 14.09 10.01 -12.83
C ALA A 222 12.85 10.80 -13.26
N THR A 223 11.64 10.23 -13.12
CA THR A 223 10.38 10.87 -13.51
C THR A 223 9.40 10.92 -12.34
N ALA A 224 8.46 11.86 -12.37
CA ALA A 224 7.43 12.00 -11.33
C ALA A 224 6.58 10.72 -11.21
N ASP A 225 6.20 10.10 -12.33
CA ASP A 225 5.39 8.89 -12.35
C ASP A 225 6.15 7.70 -11.73
N THR A 226 7.43 7.51 -12.07
CA THR A 226 8.27 6.47 -11.47
C THR A 226 8.45 6.67 -9.96
N LEU A 227 8.66 7.91 -9.51
CA LEU A 227 8.80 8.20 -8.09
C LEU A 227 7.50 7.93 -7.31
N LEU A 228 6.34 8.29 -7.88
CA LEU A 228 5.04 7.99 -7.28
C LEU A 228 4.78 6.48 -7.20
N GLU A 229 5.06 5.74 -8.27
CA GLU A 229 4.89 4.28 -8.32
C GLU A 229 5.80 3.56 -7.30
N HIS A 230 7.05 3.97 -7.21
CA HIS A 230 8.00 3.39 -6.27
C HIS A 230 7.66 3.72 -4.81
N ALA A 231 7.17 4.95 -4.55
CA ALA A 231 6.75 5.36 -3.22
C ALA A 231 5.50 4.60 -2.77
N ASP A 232 4.52 4.41 -3.68
CA ASP A 232 3.32 3.60 -3.44
C ASP A 232 3.69 2.14 -3.17
N THR A 233 4.60 1.55 -3.96
CA THR A 233 5.10 0.19 -3.74
C THR A 233 5.72 0.02 -2.34
N ALA A 234 6.58 0.95 -1.94
CA ALA A 234 7.22 0.91 -0.64
C ALA A 234 6.20 1.08 0.52
N MET A 235 5.19 1.93 0.34
CA MET A 235 4.09 2.13 1.28
C MET A 235 3.26 0.85 1.44
N PHE A 236 2.91 0.21 0.33
CA PHE A 236 2.16 -1.05 0.33
C PHE A 236 2.89 -2.16 1.09
N ASP A 237 4.20 -2.32 0.86
CA ASP A 237 5.05 -3.26 1.59
C ASP A 237 5.13 -2.96 3.09
N CYS A 238 5.19 -1.68 3.44
CA CYS A 238 5.15 -1.23 4.82
C CYS A 238 3.82 -1.64 5.49
N LYS A 239 2.70 -1.43 4.79
CA LYS A 239 1.35 -1.76 5.26
C LYS A 239 1.17 -3.27 5.47
N GLN A 240 1.79 -4.09 4.62
CA GLN A 240 1.71 -5.54 4.74
C GLN A 240 2.54 -6.11 5.89
N SER A 241 3.71 -5.55 6.16
CA SER A 241 4.65 -6.14 7.11
C SER A 241 4.32 -5.80 8.56
N THR A 242 4.21 -4.53 8.88
CA THR A 242 4.07 -4.06 10.27
C THR A 242 2.98 -3.02 10.45
N GLY A 243 2.63 -2.27 9.40
CA GLY A 243 1.84 -1.04 9.53
C GLY A 243 2.50 -0.01 10.46
N ASN A 244 1.97 1.19 10.56
CA ASN A 244 2.43 2.25 11.47
C ASN A 244 3.95 2.45 11.47
N ALA A 245 4.56 2.45 10.28
CA ALA A 245 5.99 2.55 10.03
C ALA A 245 6.25 3.30 8.71
N TYR A 246 7.52 3.55 8.41
CA TYR A 246 7.92 3.92 7.06
C TYR A 246 8.93 2.94 6.50
N ARG A 247 8.99 2.85 5.16
CA ARG A 247 9.96 2.01 4.44
C ARG A 247 10.49 2.74 3.22
N PHE A 248 11.79 2.63 2.98
CA PHE A 248 12.41 3.10 1.75
C PHE A 248 12.20 2.10 0.62
N PHE A 249 12.01 2.63 -0.60
CA PHE A 249 11.91 1.81 -1.81
C PHE A 249 13.24 1.10 -2.09
N GLU A 250 13.12 -0.21 -2.33
CA GLU A 250 14.21 -1.03 -2.88
C GLU A 250 13.78 -1.59 -4.24
N PRO A 251 14.66 -1.64 -5.27
CA PRO A 251 14.31 -2.14 -6.61
C PRO A 251 13.73 -3.57 -6.62
N ARG A 252 14.07 -4.41 -5.61
CA ARG A 252 13.52 -5.76 -5.43
C ARG A 252 12.02 -5.78 -5.14
N LEU A 253 11.48 -4.72 -4.57
CA LEU A 253 10.08 -4.63 -4.17
C LEU A 253 9.14 -4.45 -5.38
N ASN A 254 9.62 -3.88 -6.48
CA ASN A 254 8.83 -3.72 -7.71
C ASN A 254 8.39 -5.09 -8.28
N THR A 255 9.30 -6.08 -8.24
CA THR A 255 9.00 -7.46 -8.63
C THR A 255 7.94 -8.10 -7.73
N THR A 256 7.99 -7.82 -6.44
CA THR A 256 7.05 -8.36 -5.43
C THR A 256 5.65 -7.77 -5.60
N ALA A 257 5.53 -6.45 -5.79
CA ALA A 257 4.24 -5.81 -6.02
C ALA A 257 3.57 -6.30 -7.31
N HIS A 258 4.33 -6.46 -8.39
CA HIS A 258 3.82 -7.01 -9.64
C HIS A 258 3.34 -8.46 -9.46
N ARG A 259 4.11 -9.30 -8.73
CA ARG A 259 3.73 -10.67 -8.39
C ARG A 259 2.43 -10.71 -7.56
N VAL A 260 2.30 -9.84 -6.55
CA VAL A 260 1.09 -9.72 -5.73
C VAL A 260 -0.14 -9.39 -6.57
N LEU A 261 -0.04 -8.44 -7.51
CA LEU A 261 -1.13 -8.10 -8.43
C LEU A 261 -1.48 -9.24 -9.37
N GLN A 262 -0.48 -9.98 -9.87
CA GLN A 262 -0.70 -11.16 -10.71
C GLN A 262 -1.42 -12.25 -9.91
N ILE A 263 -0.96 -12.56 -8.69
CA ILE A 263 -1.59 -13.51 -7.77
C ILE A 263 -3.04 -13.11 -7.50
N GLN A 264 -3.28 -11.85 -7.15
CA GLN A 264 -4.63 -11.36 -6.83
C GLN A 264 -5.60 -11.49 -8.00
N ARG A 265 -5.16 -11.19 -9.22
CA ARG A 265 -6.00 -11.32 -10.43
C ARG A 265 -6.29 -12.78 -10.77
N ALA A 266 -5.31 -13.67 -10.61
CA ALA A 266 -5.45 -15.09 -10.94
C ALA A 266 -6.28 -15.85 -9.90
N LEU A 267 -6.25 -15.42 -8.64
CA LEU A 267 -6.82 -16.13 -7.50
C LEU A 267 -8.34 -16.33 -7.61
N SER A 268 -9.07 -15.33 -8.11
CA SER A 268 -10.54 -15.39 -8.29
C SER A 268 -11.00 -16.49 -9.24
N HIS A 269 -10.14 -17.00 -10.10
CA HIS A 269 -10.44 -18.04 -11.07
C HIS A 269 -9.67 -19.34 -10.81
N ALA A 270 -8.84 -19.40 -9.78
CA ALA A 270 -7.95 -20.53 -9.52
C ALA A 270 -8.70 -21.87 -9.33
N ALA A 271 -9.83 -21.84 -8.61
CA ALA A 271 -10.69 -23.00 -8.41
C ALA A 271 -11.34 -23.48 -9.72
N LEU A 272 -11.91 -22.56 -10.49
CA LEU A 272 -12.57 -22.86 -11.77
C LEU A 272 -11.60 -23.41 -12.81
N ASN A 273 -10.35 -22.93 -12.78
CA ASN A 273 -9.30 -23.34 -13.71
C ASN A 273 -8.60 -24.64 -13.30
N GLY A 274 -9.03 -25.33 -12.23
CA GLY A 274 -8.42 -26.56 -11.76
C GLY A 274 -6.96 -26.41 -11.28
N GLN A 275 -6.58 -25.22 -10.83
CA GLN A 275 -5.22 -24.89 -10.39
C GLN A 275 -4.99 -25.17 -8.90
N LEU A 276 -6.07 -25.41 -8.15
CA LEU A 276 -6.04 -25.72 -6.73
C LEU A 276 -6.00 -27.23 -6.48
N SER A 277 -5.33 -27.63 -5.42
CA SER A 277 -5.31 -28.99 -4.92
C SER A 277 -5.23 -28.99 -3.40
N VAL A 278 -5.73 -30.05 -2.77
CA VAL A 278 -5.60 -30.26 -1.33
C VAL A 278 -4.52 -31.31 -1.09
N TYR A 279 -3.55 -30.97 -0.27
CA TYR A 279 -2.54 -31.88 0.25
C TYR A 279 -2.95 -32.28 1.67
N TYR A 280 -2.52 -33.45 2.09
CA TYR A 280 -2.83 -34.01 3.39
C TYR A 280 -1.55 -34.24 4.17
N GLN A 281 -1.49 -33.73 5.41
CA GLN A 281 -0.39 -34.02 6.31
C GLN A 281 -0.90 -34.88 7.46
N PRO A 282 -0.34 -36.09 7.67
CA PRO A 282 -0.81 -36.97 8.73
C PRO A 282 -0.45 -36.41 10.10
N LYS A 283 -1.37 -36.66 11.05
CA LYS A 283 -1.20 -36.48 12.49
C LYS A 283 -1.04 -37.86 13.13
N TYR A 284 -0.11 -38.00 14.04
CA TYR A 284 0.18 -39.26 14.70
C TYR A 284 -0.01 -39.15 16.21
N ASP A 285 -0.49 -40.19 16.85
CA ASP A 285 -0.40 -40.35 18.29
C ASP A 285 1.07 -40.34 18.72
N ALA A 286 1.39 -39.50 19.70
CA ALA A 286 2.78 -39.26 20.08
C ALA A 286 3.47 -40.51 20.67
N ARG A 287 2.73 -41.39 21.29
CA ARG A 287 3.24 -42.60 21.96
C ARG A 287 3.26 -43.82 21.06
N THR A 288 2.14 -44.08 20.40
CA THR A 288 1.97 -45.28 19.59
C THR A 288 2.44 -45.12 18.17
N GLN A 289 2.62 -43.87 17.73
CA GLN A 289 2.90 -43.50 16.34
C GLN A 289 1.81 -43.97 15.35
N ALA A 290 0.65 -44.36 15.84
CA ALA A 290 -0.49 -44.68 14.99
C ALA A 290 -1.07 -43.38 14.39
N MET A 291 -1.56 -43.46 13.15
CA MET A 291 -2.19 -42.32 12.49
C MET A 291 -3.49 -41.93 13.21
N ALA A 292 -3.57 -40.71 13.74
CA ALA A 292 -4.73 -40.17 14.45
C ALA A 292 -5.67 -39.37 13.53
N GLY A 293 -5.19 -38.92 12.38
CA GLY A 293 -5.94 -38.10 11.42
C GLY A 293 -5.02 -37.42 10.42
N ALA A 294 -5.54 -36.39 9.76
CA ALA A 294 -4.76 -35.58 8.84
C ALA A 294 -5.20 -34.11 8.86
N GLU A 295 -4.33 -33.21 8.45
CA GLU A 295 -4.65 -31.83 8.14
C GLU A 295 -4.70 -31.62 6.62
N ALA A 296 -5.76 -30.96 6.15
CA ALA A 296 -5.97 -30.58 4.77
C ALA A 296 -5.35 -29.20 4.50
N LEU A 297 -4.39 -29.16 3.60
CA LEU A 297 -3.58 -27.99 3.30
C LEU A 297 -3.74 -27.59 1.84
N LEU A 298 -4.29 -26.41 1.59
CA LEU A 298 -4.50 -25.87 0.25
C LEU A 298 -3.17 -25.62 -0.46
N ARG A 299 -3.10 -26.01 -1.74
CA ARG A 299 -1.97 -25.77 -2.64
C ARG A 299 -2.48 -25.15 -3.93
N TRP A 300 -1.72 -24.22 -4.46
CA TRP A 300 -2.02 -23.57 -5.72
C TRP A 300 -0.85 -23.68 -6.68
N ASN A 301 -1.10 -24.23 -7.85
CA ASN A 301 -0.13 -24.34 -8.93
C ASN A 301 -0.64 -23.61 -10.17
N HIS A 302 -0.08 -22.41 -10.40
CA HIS A 302 -0.47 -21.56 -11.51
C HIS A 302 0.41 -21.84 -12.74
N PRO A 303 -0.12 -21.88 -13.98
CA PRO A 303 0.65 -22.22 -15.19
C PRO A 303 1.86 -21.33 -15.41
N GLU A 304 1.73 -20.03 -15.17
CA GLU A 304 2.80 -19.05 -15.43
C GLU A 304 3.59 -18.68 -14.15
N LEU A 305 2.93 -18.62 -12.98
CA LEU A 305 3.58 -18.25 -11.72
C LEU A 305 4.26 -19.43 -11.03
N GLY A 306 4.01 -20.66 -11.51
CA GLY A 306 4.43 -21.89 -10.85
C GLY A 306 3.69 -22.15 -9.54
N PRO A 307 4.28 -22.92 -8.62
CA PRO A 307 3.74 -23.13 -7.28
C PRO A 307 3.68 -21.81 -6.50
N VAL A 308 2.48 -21.41 -6.08
CA VAL A 308 2.27 -20.20 -5.27
C VAL A 308 2.12 -20.61 -3.81
N SER A 309 2.95 -20.02 -2.93
CA SER A 309 2.94 -20.35 -1.50
C SER A 309 1.63 -19.94 -0.82
N PRO A 310 1.05 -20.76 0.09
CA PRO A 310 -0.06 -20.36 0.94
C PRO A 310 0.20 -19.06 1.70
N ALA A 311 1.42 -18.84 2.16
CA ALA A 311 1.82 -17.59 2.82
C ALA A 311 1.74 -16.34 1.89
N GLU A 312 1.77 -16.52 0.56
CA GLU A 312 1.58 -15.43 -0.40
C GLU A 312 0.10 -15.20 -0.71
N PHE A 313 -0.67 -16.27 -1.04
CA PHE A 313 -2.02 -16.08 -1.58
C PHE A 313 -3.14 -16.06 -0.53
N ILE A 314 -3.00 -16.73 0.63
CA ILE A 314 -4.04 -16.75 1.68
C ILE A 314 -4.31 -15.34 2.24
N PRO A 315 -3.29 -14.53 2.62
CA PRO A 315 -3.54 -13.16 3.05
C PRO A 315 -4.19 -12.27 1.97
N LEU A 316 -3.89 -12.53 0.69
CA LEU A 316 -4.53 -11.85 -0.44
C LEU A 316 -6.00 -12.24 -0.57
N ALA A 317 -6.30 -13.53 -0.47
CA ALA A 317 -7.66 -14.05 -0.49
C ALA A 317 -8.51 -13.48 0.66
N GLU A 318 -7.94 -13.36 1.85
CA GLU A 318 -8.59 -12.74 3.00
C GLU A 318 -8.91 -11.27 2.76
N ARG A 319 -7.98 -10.48 2.23
CA ARG A 319 -8.20 -9.06 1.93
C ARG A 319 -9.28 -8.84 0.88
N THR A 320 -9.28 -9.63 -0.18
CA THR A 320 -10.27 -9.52 -1.26
C THR A 320 -11.62 -10.14 -0.93
N GLY A 321 -11.69 -11.05 0.03
CA GLY A 321 -12.88 -11.83 0.37
C GLY A 321 -12.98 -13.17 -0.36
N THR A 322 -12.15 -13.41 -1.35
CA THR A 322 -12.11 -14.66 -2.12
C THR A 322 -11.83 -15.89 -1.24
N ILE A 323 -11.27 -15.69 -0.05
CA ILE A 323 -11.02 -16.77 0.94
C ILE A 323 -12.31 -17.51 1.33
N VAL A 324 -13.48 -16.87 1.25
CA VAL A 324 -14.76 -17.53 1.58
C VAL A 324 -15.08 -18.60 0.55
N GLU A 325 -14.98 -18.27 -0.73
CA GLU A 325 -15.22 -19.22 -1.83
C GLU A 325 -14.16 -20.32 -1.87
N LEU A 326 -12.88 -19.96 -1.63
CA LEU A 326 -11.79 -20.94 -1.54
C LEU A 326 -11.99 -21.91 -0.40
N GLY A 327 -12.44 -21.45 0.76
CA GLY A 327 -12.69 -22.31 1.89
C GLY A 327 -13.86 -23.28 1.67
N ASP A 328 -14.95 -22.81 1.08
CA ASP A 328 -16.06 -23.67 0.69
C ASP A 328 -15.58 -24.74 -0.29
N TRP A 329 -14.77 -24.37 -1.28
CA TRP A 329 -14.16 -25.30 -2.23
C TRP A 329 -13.25 -26.34 -1.54
N VAL A 330 -12.44 -25.92 -0.55
CA VAL A 330 -11.60 -26.85 0.23
C VAL A 330 -12.46 -27.86 0.99
N VAL A 331 -13.52 -27.41 1.67
CA VAL A 331 -14.42 -28.32 2.40
C VAL A 331 -15.11 -29.30 1.45
N GLU A 332 -15.57 -28.84 0.27
CA GLU A 332 -16.16 -29.70 -0.75
C GLU A 332 -15.15 -30.76 -1.27
N GLU A 333 -13.90 -30.35 -1.53
CA GLU A 333 -12.84 -31.24 -1.99
C GLU A 333 -12.48 -32.30 -0.94
N VAL A 334 -12.37 -31.88 0.33
CA VAL A 334 -12.14 -32.80 1.45
C VAL A 334 -13.29 -33.78 1.60
N CYS A 335 -14.54 -33.35 1.51
CA CYS A 335 -15.70 -34.25 1.55
C CYS A 335 -15.68 -35.25 0.40
N ARG A 336 -15.36 -34.81 -0.83
CA ARG A 336 -15.24 -35.67 -2.01
C ARG A 336 -14.14 -36.71 -1.81
N GLN A 337 -13.02 -36.30 -1.24
CA GLN A 337 -11.90 -37.20 -0.97
C GLN A 337 -12.23 -38.24 0.14
N ILE A 338 -12.93 -37.83 1.20
CA ILE A 338 -13.42 -38.75 2.24
C ILE A 338 -14.33 -39.81 1.63
N MET A 339 -15.30 -39.42 0.80
CA MET A 339 -16.15 -40.41 0.11
C MET A 339 -15.35 -41.40 -0.74
N HIS A 340 -14.33 -40.89 -1.44
CA HIS A 340 -13.46 -41.76 -2.24
C HIS A 340 -12.72 -42.80 -1.36
N TRP A 341 -12.13 -42.34 -0.25
CA TRP A 341 -11.45 -43.22 0.69
C TRP A 341 -12.39 -44.18 1.41
N ASP A 342 -13.59 -43.76 1.78
CA ASP A 342 -14.63 -44.63 2.36
C ASP A 342 -15.03 -45.73 1.38
N ALA A 343 -15.16 -45.43 0.09
CA ALA A 343 -15.51 -46.40 -0.94
C ALA A 343 -14.46 -47.53 -1.12
N ILE A 344 -13.20 -47.26 -0.77
CA ILE A 344 -12.11 -48.23 -0.82
C ILE A 344 -11.76 -48.80 0.57
N GLY A 345 -12.49 -48.40 1.63
CA GLY A 345 -12.27 -48.88 2.98
C GLY A 345 -11.02 -48.33 3.67
N MET A 346 -10.47 -47.21 3.21
CA MET A 346 -9.18 -46.63 3.65
C MET A 346 -9.29 -45.19 4.16
N ALA A 347 -10.39 -44.79 4.77
CA ALA A 347 -10.55 -43.43 5.19
C ALA A 347 -9.86 -43.12 6.53
N PRO A 348 -9.13 -42.02 6.68
CA PRO A 348 -8.61 -41.57 7.97
C PRO A 348 -9.77 -41.26 8.91
N GLN A 349 -9.55 -41.37 10.21
CA GLN A 349 -10.60 -41.19 11.22
C GLN A 349 -11.17 -39.76 11.16
N ARG A 350 -10.31 -38.74 10.95
CA ARG A 350 -10.66 -37.33 10.93
C ARG A 350 -9.75 -36.53 10.03
N ILE A 351 -10.31 -35.48 9.38
CA ILE A 351 -9.55 -34.50 8.62
C ILE A 351 -9.80 -33.11 9.20
N ALA A 352 -8.72 -32.43 9.54
CA ALA A 352 -8.75 -31.04 9.98
C ALA A 352 -8.68 -30.09 8.77
N VAL A 353 -9.47 -29.01 8.82
CA VAL A 353 -9.56 -27.98 7.79
C VAL A 353 -9.41 -26.61 8.44
N ASN A 354 -8.47 -25.83 7.96
CA ASN A 354 -8.24 -24.47 8.43
C ASN A 354 -9.41 -23.55 8.06
N LEU A 355 -9.87 -22.75 9.02
CA LEU A 355 -10.94 -21.78 8.86
C LEU A 355 -10.39 -20.36 9.06
N SER A 356 -10.33 -19.57 7.99
CA SER A 356 -9.80 -18.20 8.07
C SER A 356 -10.65 -17.31 8.98
N PRO A 357 -10.05 -16.28 9.61
CA PRO A 357 -10.79 -15.32 10.44
C PRO A 357 -11.96 -14.67 9.70
N ARG A 358 -11.82 -14.42 8.39
CA ARG A 358 -12.86 -13.80 7.56
C ARG A 358 -14.03 -14.74 7.27
N GLN A 359 -13.76 -16.02 7.04
CA GLN A 359 -14.81 -17.04 6.90
C GLN A 359 -15.57 -17.21 8.20
N PHE A 360 -14.85 -17.29 9.33
CA PHE A 360 -15.41 -17.45 10.66
C PHE A 360 -16.40 -16.33 11.05
N GLN A 361 -16.22 -15.12 10.50
CA GLN A 361 -17.11 -13.98 10.72
C GLN A 361 -18.33 -13.95 9.79
N GLN A 362 -18.45 -14.87 8.81
CA GLN A 362 -19.59 -14.87 7.90
C GLN A 362 -20.85 -15.38 8.60
N PRO A 363 -21.96 -14.63 8.54
CA PRO A 363 -23.20 -15.03 9.22
C PRO A 363 -23.80 -16.34 8.70
N ASP A 364 -23.52 -16.68 7.44
CA ASP A 364 -24.04 -17.86 6.73
C ASP A 364 -23.10 -19.07 6.74
N LEU A 365 -21.93 -18.97 7.42
CA LEU A 365 -20.94 -20.03 7.48
C LEU A 365 -21.55 -21.39 7.82
N VAL A 366 -22.27 -21.46 8.93
CA VAL A 366 -22.85 -22.71 9.44
C VAL A 366 -23.85 -23.32 8.46
N GLN A 367 -24.63 -22.47 7.78
CA GLN A 367 -25.57 -22.89 6.75
C GLN A 367 -24.85 -23.49 5.54
N ARG A 368 -23.77 -22.86 5.05
CA ARG A 368 -22.98 -23.36 3.93
C ARG A 368 -22.33 -24.70 4.26
N LEU A 369 -21.70 -24.82 5.43
CA LEU A 369 -21.11 -26.07 5.89
C LEU A 369 -22.15 -27.19 5.96
N SER A 370 -23.33 -26.93 6.50
CA SER A 370 -24.44 -27.89 6.54
C SER A 370 -24.89 -28.34 5.14
N GLN A 371 -24.97 -27.41 4.17
CA GLN A 371 -25.33 -27.72 2.79
C GLN A 371 -24.26 -28.62 2.12
N ILE A 372 -22.98 -28.34 2.36
CA ILE A 372 -21.88 -29.17 1.82
C ILE A 372 -21.97 -30.59 2.38
N LEU A 373 -22.06 -30.76 3.70
CA LEU A 373 -22.21 -32.09 4.30
C LEU A 373 -23.39 -32.87 3.75
N HIS A 374 -24.54 -32.21 3.62
CA HIS A 374 -25.73 -32.85 3.06
C HIS A 374 -25.52 -33.28 1.61
N ARG A 375 -24.84 -32.46 0.81
CA ARG A 375 -24.55 -32.78 -0.61
C ARG A 375 -23.65 -34.02 -0.75
N TYR A 376 -22.62 -34.11 0.08
CA TYR A 376 -21.63 -35.19 0.02
C TYR A 376 -21.92 -36.38 0.95
N GLN A 377 -22.97 -36.28 1.77
CA GLN A 377 -23.37 -37.35 2.73
C GLN A 377 -22.21 -37.76 3.68
N VAL A 378 -21.31 -36.83 4.02
CA VAL A 378 -20.21 -37.05 4.96
C VAL A 378 -20.68 -36.71 6.37
N ALA A 379 -20.34 -37.60 7.33
CA ALA A 379 -20.67 -37.38 8.72
C ALA A 379 -19.82 -36.24 9.32
N ALA A 380 -20.44 -35.29 10.02
CA ALA A 380 -19.79 -34.07 10.52
C ALA A 380 -18.54 -34.34 11.39
N HIS A 381 -18.57 -35.38 12.22
CA HIS A 381 -17.45 -35.78 13.09
C HIS A 381 -16.17 -36.20 12.34
N ARG A 382 -16.28 -36.43 11.02
CA ARG A 382 -15.11 -36.69 10.14
C ARG A 382 -14.31 -35.43 9.82
N LEU A 383 -14.86 -34.26 10.11
CA LEU A 383 -14.25 -32.96 9.89
C LEU A 383 -14.03 -32.24 11.20
N MET A 384 -12.84 -31.64 11.34
CA MET A 384 -12.48 -30.74 12.43
C MET A 384 -12.12 -29.39 11.81
N PHE A 385 -12.62 -28.29 12.36
CA PHE A 385 -12.22 -26.95 11.92
C PHE A 385 -11.16 -26.36 12.84
N GLU A 386 -10.06 -25.92 12.27
CA GLU A 386 -8.96 -25.26 12.96
C GLU A 386 -9.13 -23.75 12.86
N ILE A 387 -9.14 -23.07 14.00
CA ILE A 387 -9.34 -21.62 14.12
C ILE A 387 -8.17 -21.07 14.91
N THR A 388 -7.46 -20.08 14.38
CA THR A 388 -6.33 -19.48 15.09
C THR A 388 -6.78 -18.83 16.40
N GLU A 389 -5.93 -18.88 17.42
CA GLU A 389 -6.16 -18.23 18.73
C GLU A 389 -6.59 -16.77 18.56
N THR A 390 -5.87 -16.01 17.74
CA THR A 390 -6.15 -14.60 17.47
C THR A 390 -7.55 -14.38 16.88
N ALA A 391 -8.00 -15.23 15.96
CA ALA A 391 -9.33 -15.16 15.37
C ALA A 391 -10.42 -15.43 16.41
N ALA A 392 -10.24 -16.46 17.24
CA ALA A 392 -11.17 -16.83 18.29
C ALA A 392 -11.31 -15.75 19.39
N MET A 393 -10.23 -15.01 19.68
CA MET A 393 -10.19 -14.00 20.76
C MET A 393 -10.62 -12.61 20.32
N ARG A 394 -10.69 -12.29 19.02
CA ARG A 394 -11.02 -10.95 18.49
C ARG A 394 -12.38 -10.43 19.00
N ASP A 395 -13.41 -11.28 18.93
CA ASP A 395 -14.72 -11.10 19.59
C ASP A 395 -15.13 -12.44 20.23
N ALA A 396 -14.60 -12.66 21.42
CA ALA A 396 -14.77 -13.93 22.10
C ALA A 396 -16.24 -14.31 22.35
N SER A 397 -17.14 -13.34 22.53
CA SER A 397 -18.57 -13.58 22.75
C SER A 397 -19.25 -14.09 21.48
N GLN A 398 -18.99 -13.46 20.33
CA GLN A 398 -19.48 -13.90 19.03
C GLN A 398 -18.84 -15.25 18.66
N SER A 399 -17.54 -15.40 18.88
CA SER A 399 -16.80 -16.64 18.60
C SER A 399 -17.38 -17.84 19.33
N ILE A 400 -17.73 -17.72 20.61
CA ILE A 400 -18.42 -18.79 21.39
C ILE A 400 -19.73 -19.19 20.72
N ALA A 401 -20.52 -18.23 20.23
CA ALA A 401 -21.80 -18.54 19.59
C ALA A 401 -21.60 -19.32 18.28
N VAL A 402 -20.66 -18.88 17.43
CA VAL A 402 -20.34 -19.54 16.15
C VAL A 402 -19.75 -20.94 16.37
N ILE A 403 -18.80 -21.10 17.30
CA ILE A 403 -18.21 -22.40 17.65
C ILE A 403 -19.31 -23.38 18.11
N ARG A 404 -20.22 -22.94 18.98
CA ARG A 404 -21.34 -23.77 19.42
C ARG A 404 -22.28 -24.19 18.29
N GLN A 405 -22.54 -23.32 17.34
CA GLN A 405 -23.34 -23.66 16.16
C GLN A 405 -22.63 -24.70 15.29
N ILE A 406 -21.31 -24.56 15.04
CA ILE A 406 -20.50 -25.53 14.33
C ILE A 406 -20.55 -26.89 15.05
N GLN A 407 -20.35 -26.90 16.37
CA GLN A 407 -20.41 -28.11 17.19
C GLN A 407 -21.80 -28.74 17.23
N SER A 408 -22.89 -27.95 17.18
CA SER A 408 -24.26 -28.46 17.14
C SER A 408 -24.59 -29.24 15.87
N LEU A 409 -23.85 -29.01 14.78
CA LEU A 409 -23.91 -29.82 13.56
C LEU A 409 -23.11 -31.14 13.66
N GLY A 410 -22.35 -31.33 14.75
CA GLY A 410 -21.50 -32.49 14.98
C GLY A 410 -20.05 -32.36 14.51
N PHE A 411 -19.65 -31.16 14.08
CA PHE A 411 -18.23 -30.89 13.81
C PHE A 411 -17.43 -30.73 15.09
N GLU A 412 -16.14 -31.02 15.02
CA GLU A 412 -15.20 -30.69 16.06
C GLU A 412 -14.41 -29.41 15.72
N VAL A 413 -13.89 -28.73 16.75
CA VAL A 413 -13.14 -27.49 16.63
C VAL A 413 -11.82 -27.62 17.37
N ALA A 414 -10.73 -27.19 16.72
CA ALA A 414 -9.40 -27.02 17.30
C ALA A 414 -9.03 -25.54 17.36
N ILE A 415 -8.28 -25.16 18.40
CA ILE A 415 -7.64 -23.84 18.49
C ILE A 415 -6.20 -23.99 17.99
N ASP A 416 -5.88 -23.24 16.97
CA ASP A 416 -4.60 -23.26 16.27
C ASP A 416 -3.66 -22.13 16.69
N ASP A 417 -2.35 -22.26 16.42
CA ASP A 417 -1.28 -21.30 16.76
C ASP A 417 -1.28 -20.91 18.25
N PHE A 418 -1.62 -21.86 19.14
CA PHE A 418 -1.82 -21.57 20.54
C PHE A 418 -0.53 -21.18 21.26
N GLY A 419 -0.61 -20.07 22.04
CA GLY A 419 0.48 -19.51 22.81
C GLY A 419 1.18 -18.32 22.15
N THR A 420 0.83 -17.97 20.90
CA THR A 420 1.36 -16.79 20.20
C THR A 420 0.56 -15.52 20.49
N GLY A 421 -0.62 -15.65 21.13
CA GLY A 421 -1.56 -14.58 21.44
C GLY A 421 -1.81 -14.36 22.94
N TYR A 422 -2.79 -13.52 23.25
CA TYR A 422 -3.23 -13.24 24.60
C TYR A 422 -4.47 -14.08 24.94
N SER A 423 -4.29 -15.34 25.34
CA SER A 423 -5.41 -16.20 25.76
C SER A 423 -5.90 -15.86 27.17
N SER A 424 -7.20 -15.64 27.28
CA SER A 424 -7.87 -15.70 28.57
C SER A 424 -8.38 -17.11 28.81
N LEU A 425 -7.87 -17.79 29.83
CA LEU A 425 -8.31 -19.14 30.24
C LEU A 425 -9.84 -19.25 30.38
N SER A 426 -10.50 -18.17 30.82
CA SER A 426 -11.96 -18.15 30.97
C SER A 426 -12.71 -18.27 29.64
N TYR A 427 -12.14 -17.77 28.54
CA TYR A 427 -12.73 -17.93 27.22
C TYR A 427 -12.44 -19.31 26.63
N LEU A 428 -11.22 -19.81 26.81
CA LEU A 428 -10.84 -21.14 26.36
C LEU A 428 -11.79 -22.22 26.93
N GLN A 429 -12.08 -22.17 28.22
CA GLN A 429 -13.08 -23.02 28.87
C GLN A 429 -14.48 -22.92 28.23
N ARG A 430 -14.87 -21.73 27.78
CA ARG A 430 -16.19 -21.47 27.18
C ARG A 430 -16.29 -21.91 25.73
N PHE A 431 -15.20 -21.97 24.99
CA PHE A 431 -15.14 -22.45 23.60
C PHE A 431 -15.47 -23.94 23.51
N ARG A 432 -15.09 -24.75 24.52
CA ARG A 432 -15.23 -26.21 24.52
C ARG A 432 -14.64 -26.85 23.25
N ALA A 433 -13.49 -26.33 22.80
CA ALA A 433 -12.76 -26.94 21.70
C ALA A 433 -12.32 -28.35 22.08
N GLN A 434 -12.22 -29.25 21.10
CA GLN A 434 -11.79 -30.61 21.31
C GLN A 434 -10.27 -30.76 21.31
N GLN A 435 -9.57 -29.79 20.66
CA GLN A 435 -8.13 -29.88 20.46
C GLN A 435 -7.46 -28.52 20.55
N ILE A 436 -6.23 -28.50 21.04
CA ILE A 436 -5.30 -27.35 20.98
C ILE A 436 -4.08 -27.77 20.17
N LYS A 437 -3.64 -26.90 19.25
CA LYS A 437 -2.41 -27.10 18.48
C LYS A 437 -1.34 -26.15 19.02
N ILE A 438 -0.21 -26.70 19.46
CA ILE A 438 0.95 -25.96 19.92
C ILE A 438 1.73 -25.49 18.69
N ASP A 439 1.92 -24.17 18.56
CA ASP A 439 2.64 -23.57 17.44
C ASP A 439 4.08 -24.10 17.36
N ARG A 440 4.56 -24.28 16.12
CA ARG A 440 5.91 -24.78 15.81
C ARG A 440 7.03 -24.00 16.48
N ALA A 441 6.83 -22.69 16.78
CA ALA A 441 7.86 -21.88 17.44
C ALA A 441 8.24 -22.43 18.81
N PHE A 442 7.27 -22.98 19.57
CA PHE A 442 7.55 -23.61 20.88
C PHE A 442 8.25 -24.96 20.73
N VAL A 443 7.91 -25.72 19.68
CA VAL A 443 8.56 -27.00 19.39
C VAL A 443 10.00 -26.78 18.92
N SER A 444 10.24 -25.79 18.04
CA SER A 444 11.60 -25.42 17.60
C SER A 444 12.45 -24.89 18.75
N ALA A 445 11.86 -24.14 19.70
CA ALA A 445 12.57 -23.65 20.88
C ALA A 445 13.08 -24.76 21.82
N LEU A 446 12.59 -26.02 21.67
CA LEU A 446 13.17 -27.16 22.41
C LEU A 446 14.63 -27.44 22.05
N ASP A 447 15.07 -27.06 20.85
CA ASP A 447 16.46 -27.21 20.42
C ASP A 447 17.35 -26.07 20.99
N ASP A 448 16.81 -24.84 21.06
CA ASP A 448 17.57 -23.64 21.46
C ASP A 448 17.58 -23.39 22.98
N ASN A 449 16.42 -23.52 23.64
CA ASN A 449 16.24 -23.33 25.08
C ASN A 449 15.33 -24.40 25.71
N PRO A 450 15.80 -25.66 25.82
CA PRO A 450 14.99 -26.80 26.23
C PRO A 450 14.23 -26.62 27.56
N PRO A 451 14.82 -26.05 28.65
CA PRO A 451 14.11 -25.96 29.93
C PRO A 451 12.91 -25.04 29.90
N GLU A 452 13.03 -23.89 29.22
CA GLU A 452 11.97 -22.87 29.14
C GLU A 452 10.86 -23.33 28.19
N ALA A 453 11.21 -23.82 27.00
CA ALA A 453 10.27 -24.35 26.04
C ALA A 453 9.49 -25.55 26.61
N ALA A 454 10.16 -26.48 27.28
CA ALA A 454 9.54 -27.62 27.95
C ALA A 454 8.58 -27.19 29.08
N ALA A 455 8.91 -26.15 29.82
CA ALA A 455 8.04 -25.61 30.86
C ALA A 455 6.73 -25.04 30.27
N ILE A 456 6.82 -24.30 29.16
CA ILE A 456 5.68 -23.74 28.44
C ILE A 456 4.80 -24.86 27.88
N ILE A 457 5.38 -25.79 27.12
CA ILE A 457 4.65 -26.92 26.53
C ILE A 457 3.94 -27.74 27.59
N ARG A 458 4.62 -28.04 28.71
CA ARG A 458 4.03 -28.76 29.85
C ARG A 458 2.84 -28.02 30.45
N ALA A 459 2.94 -26.69 30.58
CA ALA A 459 1.83 -25.89 31.09
C ALA A 459 0.62 -25.92 30.14
N ILE A 460 0.87 -25.87 28.83
CA ILE A 460 -0.19 -25.98 27.79
C ILE A 460 -0.84 -27.36 27.87
N CYS A 461 -0.08 -28.45 27.90
CA CYS A 461 -0.62 -29.82 28.01
C CYS A 461 -1.46 -29.98 29.28
N ALA A 462 -0.95 -29.58 30.45
CA ALA A 462 -1.68 -29.68 31.71
C ALA A 462 -2.98 -28.87 31.72
N MET A 463 -2.96 -27.68 31.15
CA MET A 463 -4.14 -26.83 30.98
C MET A 463 -5.17 -27.48 30.04
N ALA A 464 -4.75 -27.93 28.86
CA ALA A 464 -5.62 -28.56 27.88
C ALA A 464 -6.30 -29.81 28.44
N HIS A 465 -5.54 -30.70 29.07
CA HIS A 465 -6.06 -31.93 29.70
C HIS A 465 -7.06 -31.61 30.83
N SER A 466 -6.84 -30.53 31.62
CA SER A 466 -7.80 -30.11 32.64
C SER A 466 -9.14 -29.60 32.07
N LEU A 467 -9.16 -29.30 30.76
CA LEU A 467 -10.36 -28.86 30.03
C LEU A 467 -10.89 -29.94 29.08
N ASP A 468 -10.46 -31.18 29.23
CA ASP A 468 -10.82 -32.35 28.37
C ASP A 468 -10.49 -32.13 26.88
N MET A 469 -9.40 -31.42 26.58
CA MET A 469 -8.91 -31.17 25.23
C MET A 469 -7.66 -32.01 24.95
N THR A 470 -7.53 -32.50 23.71
CA THR A 470 -6.30 -33.14 23.23
C THR A 470 -5.30 -32.07 22.75
N VAL A 471 -4.02 -32.42 22.79
CA VAL A 471 -2.93 -31.52 22.39
C VAL A 471 -2.19 -32.09 21.18
N VAL A 472 -2.03 -31.27 20.13
CA VAL A 472 -1.18 -31.58 18.96
C VAL A 472 0.03 -30.65 18.99
N ALA A 473 1.24 -31.19 18.88
CA ALA A 473 2.44 -30.39 18.68
C ALA A 473 2.81 -30.33 17.20
N GLU A 474 3.01 -29.12 16.69
CA GLU A 474 3.31 -28.89 15.28
C GLU A 474 4.80 -28.66 15.01
N GLY A 475 5.20 -28.96 13.76
CA GLY A 475 6.56 -28.65 13.30
C GLY A 475 7.63 -29.53 13.93
N VAL A 476 7.31 -30.79 14.25
CA VAL A 476 8.29 -31.75 14.75
C VAL A 476 9.25 -32.14 13.62
N GLU A 477 10.53 -31.80 13.78
CA GLU A 477 11.56 -32.02 12.76
C GLU A 477 12.67 -32.95 13.20
N THR A 478 12.84 -33.19 14.53
CA THR A 478 13.90 -34.04 15.08
C THR A 478 13.36 -35.10 16.04
N GLU A 479 14.08 -36.26 16.15
CA GLU A 479 13.78 -37.29 17.13
C GLU A 479 13.88 -36.78 18.58
N ALA A 480 14.77 -35.82 18.85
CA ALA A 480 14.93 -35.22 20.16
C ALA A 480 13.67 -34.46 20.57
N GLN A 481 13.09 -33.65 19.64
CA GLN A 481 11.82 -32.95 19.84
C GLN A 481 10.70 -33.96 20.10
N MET A 482 10.61 -35.04 19.28
CA MET A 482 9.62 -36.10 19.43
C MET A 482 9.68 -36.72 20.81
N GLN A 483 10.85 -37.12 21.27
CA GLN A 483 11.02 -37.74 22.59
C GLN A 483 10.69 -36.77 23.74
N ALA A 484 11.04 -35.48 23.57
CA ALA A 484 10.69 -34.44 24.55
C ALA A 484 9.16 -34.30 24.66
N LEU A 485 8.43 -34.24 23.53
CA LEU A 485 6.98 -34.12 23.47
C LEU A 485 6.26 -35.28 24.11
N VAL A 486 6.73 -36.52 23.88
CA VAL A 486 6.23 -37.73 24.55
C VAL A 486 6.39 -37.59 26.08
N ASN A 487 7.57 -37.17 26.56
CA ASN A 487 7.84 -36.96 27.98
C ASN A 487 7.01 -35.81 28.60
N LEU A 488 6.61 -34.84 27.79
CA LEU A 488 5.76 -33.73 28.19
C LEU A 488 4.26 -34.05 28.10
N GLN A 489 3.93 -35.30 27.78
CA GLN A 489 2.55 -35.84 27.68
C GLN A 489 1.73 -35.13 26.57
N CYS A 490 2.35 -34.76 25.47
CA CYS A 490 1.64 -34.35 24.28
C CYS A 490 0.91 -35.57 23.69
N ASP A 491 -0.34 -35.40 23.24
CA ASP A 491 -1.17 -36.50 22.76
C ASP A 491 -0.86 -36.85 21.32
N GLN A 492 -0.71 -35.86 20.47
CA GLN A 492 -0.47 -36.03 19.03
C GLN A 492 0.66 -35.12 18.55
N VAL A 493 1.25 -35.49 17.44
CA VAL A 493 2.37 -34.80 16.82
C VAL A 493 2.18 -34.71 15.31
N GLN A 494 2.67 -33.63 14.72
CA GLN A 494 2.68 -33.38 13.30
C GLN A 494 4.00 -32.67 12.92
N GLY A 495 4.66 -33.14 11.86
CA GLY A 495 5.90 -32.49 11.44
C GLY A 495 6.64 -33.24 10.34
N TYR A 496 7.71 -32.61 9.85
CA TYR A 496 8.51 -33.17 8.74
C TYR A 496 9.35 -34.38 9.10
N LEU A 497 9.57 -34.61 10.38
CA LEU A 497 10.18 -35.84 10.87
C LEU A 497 9.34 -37.04 10.47
N LEU A 498 8.02 -36.95 10.60
CA LEU A 498 7.08 -38.04 10.37
C LEU A 498 6.63 -38.10 8.90
N ALA A 499 6.07 -36.99 8.40
CA ALA A 499 5.67 -36.86 7.00
C ALA A 499 5.50 -35.40 6.59
N ARG A 500 5.82 -35.13 5.34
CA ARG A 500 5.51 -33.83 4.71
C ARG A 500 4.07 -33.84 4.18
N PRO A 501 3.44 -32.67 4.00
CA PRO A 501 2.18 -32.56 3.27
C PRO A 501 2.31 -33.21 1.88
N MET A 502 1.39 -34.07 1.51
CA MET A 502 1.44 -34.85 0.28
C MET A 502 0.08 -34.87 -0.43
N PRO A 503 0.04 -35.13 -1.76
CA PRO A 503 -1.20 -35.33 -2.49
C PRO A 503 -2.02 -36.50 -1.93
N ALA A 504 -3.35 -36.47 -2.15
CA ALA A 504 -4.28 -37.52 -1.69
C ALA A 504 -3.87 -38.95 -2.08
N LYS A 505 -3.30 -39.12 -3.29
CA LYS A 505 -2.83 -40.40 -3.79
C LYS A 505 -1.68 -40.98 -2.95
N ASP A 506 -0.73 -40.11 -2.57
CA ASP A 506 0.44 -40.54 -1.79
C ASP A 506 0.02 -40.77 -0.33
N PHE A 507 -0.87 -39.94 0.21
CA PHE A 507 -1.45 -40.13 1.54
C PHE A 507 -2.23 -41.45 1.68
N GLN A 508 -2.94 -41.86 0.63
CA GLN A 508 -3.65 -43.14 0.60
C GLN A 508 -2.70 -44.31 0.81
N GLY A 509 -1.44 -44.23 0.33
CA GLY A 509 -0.43 -45.24 0.56
C GLY A 509 -0.09 -45.47 2.04
N LEU A 510 -0.24 -44.41 2.88
CA LEU A 510 -0.02 -44.49 4.32
C LEU A 510 -1.21 -45.10 5.08
N LEU A 511 -2.44 -44.99 4.55
CA LEU A 511 -3.65 -45.51 5.18
C LEU A 511 -3.72 -47.06 5.18
N GLY A 512 -2.99 -47.70 4.28
CA GLY A 512 -2.96 -49.17 4.16
C GLY A 512 -1.81 -49.87 4.93
N VAL A 513 -0.97 -49.10 5.60
CA VAL A 513 0.15 -49.62 6.38
C VAL A 513 -0.26 -49.73 7.84
N GLU A 514 -0.66 -50.92 8.29
CA GLU A 514 -0.68 -51.21 9.72
C GLU A 514 0.77 -51.15 10.22
N TYR A 515 1.12 -50.18 11.04
CA TYR A 515 2.37 -50.16 11.77
C TYR A 515 2.29 -51.30 12.81
N ALA A 516 3.01 -52.39 12.55
CA ALA A 516 3.12 -53.58 13.41
C ALA A 516 3.99 -53.28 14.64
#